data_13454a1284c728e0146175f0dd47f04c
#
_entry.id   13454a1284c728e0146175f0dd47f04c
#
_cell.length_a   1.000
_cell.length_b   1.000
_cell.length_c   1.000
_cell.angle_alpha   90.00
_cell.angle_beta   90.00
_cell.angle_gamma   90.00
#
_symmetry.space_group_name_H-M   'P 1'
#
loop_
_entity.id
_entity.type
_entity.pdbx_description
1 polymer ?
#
loop_
_entity_poly.entity_id
_entity_poly.type
_entity_poly.pdbx_seq_one_letter_code
_entity_poly.pdbx_strand_id
1 'polypeptide(L)'
;TTGWNEDYNAVSVTAMKRQDKAARIQAILDERFPKPPIPLDHQDPFSLLIAVLLSAQCTDVRVNQVTPALFARAPTPELMVDVPVEEIRAIIRPCGLSPQKAKAISGLSRILLDEHDGEVPNTLAELEKLPGVGHKTASVVMAQAFGVPSMPVDTHIHRCAWRWGLSNGRSVEQTERDLVRTFPKERWNDLHLQIIWFGRTTCPAMRHDPEQCTICSWAMSKARRAEEKRKRAR
;
A
#
# COMPACT_ATOMS: atom_id res chain seq x y z
N THR A 1 25.50 45.49 -40.69
CA THR A 1 24.54 45.45 -39.58
C THR A 1 23.79 44.15 -39.62
N THR A 2 24.32 43.17 -38.89
CA THR A 2 23.88 41.80 -38.79
C THR A 2 22.79 41.64 -37.72
N GLY A 3 21.57 41.37 -38.17
CA GLY A 3 20.49 40.99 -37.32
C GLY A 3 20.66 39.51 -36.85
N TRP A 4 20.81 39.30 -35.57
CA TRP A 4 20.78 37.95 -34.96
C TRP A 4 19.31 37.61 -34.76
N ASN A 5 18.88 36.56 -35.46
CA ASN A 5 17.56 35.97 -35.34
C ASN A 5 17.57 35.09 -34.09
N GLU A 6 16.97 35.57 -32.99
CA GLU A 6 16.72 34.78 -31.79
C GLU A 6 15.42 33.95 -31.96
N ASP A 7 15.47 32.94 -32.81
CA ASP A 7 14.48 31.86 -32.80
C ASP A 7 14.99 30.68 -31.92
N TYR A 8 15.11 30.90 -30.61
CA TYR A 8 15.31 29.82 -29.66
C TYR A 8 13.97 29.21 -29.30
N ASN A 9 13.62 28.15 -30.06
CA ASN A 9 12.95 26.91 -29.63
C ASN A 9 11.93 27.03 -28.49
N ALA A 10 10.71 27.36 -28.85
CA ALA A 10 9.56 26.78 -28.18
C ALA A 10 9.49 25.28 -28.53
N VAL A 11 10.35 24.45 -27.93
CA VAL A 11 10.15 22.99 -27.92
C VAL A 11 8.79 22.76 -27.28
N SER A 12 7.79 22.51 -28.12
CA SER A 12 6.51 21.98 -27.75
C SER A 12 6.81 20.78 -26.82
N VAL A 13 6.53 20.92 -25.52
CA VAL A 13 6.65 19.83 -24.56
C VAL A 13 5.59 18.83 -24.94
N THR A 14 5.94 17.94 -25.87
CA THR A 14 5.14 16.81 -26.27
C THR A 14 4.84 16.04 -24.98
N ALA A 15 3.56 15.92 -24.61
CA ALA A 15 3.18 15.27 -23.38
C ALA A 15 3.83 13.89 -23.30
N MET A 16 4.72 13.68 -22.35
CA MET A 16 5.45 12.42 -22.15
C MET A 16 4.46 11.25 -22.15
N LYS A 17 4.72 10.22 -22.97
CA LYS A 17 3.87 9.03 -23.02
C LYS A 17 3.78 8.40 -21.63
N ARG A 18 2.66 7.78 -21.33
CA ARG A 18 2.41 7.15 -20.00
C ARG A 18 3.47 6.12 -19.64
N GLN A 19 3.94 5.34 -20.60
CA GLN A 19 4.96 4.31 -20.40
C GLN A 19 6.34 4.93 -20.09
N ASP A 20 6.75 5.97 -20.81
CA ASP A 20 8.01 6.66 -20.55
C ASP A 20 8.01 7.33 -19.16
N LYS A 21 6.86 7.89 -18.78
CA LYS A 21 6.65 8.44 -17.45
C LYS A 21 6.77 7.36 -16.38
N ALA A 22 6.14 6.21 -16.57
CA ALA A 22 6.20 5.09 -15.65
C ALA A 22 7.62 4.54 -15.49
N ALA A 23 8.33 4.35 -16.60
CA ALA A 23 9.73 3.90 -16.60
C ALA A 23 10.63 4.86 -15.82
N ARG A 24 10.47 6.18 -16.02
CA ARG A 24 11.24 7.19 -15.27
C ARG A 24 10.88 7.20 -13.78
N ILE A 25 9.60 7.05 -13.43
CA ILE A 25 9.16 6.93 -12.03
C ILE A 25 9.78 5.70 -11.40
N GLN A 26 9.71 4.54 -12.07
CA GLN A 26 10.29 3.29 -11.58
C GLN A 26 11.78 3.44 -11.31
N ALA A 27 12.56 4.02 -12.23
CA ALA A 27 13.99 4.24 -12.04
C ALA A 27 14.30 5.08 -10.79
N ILE A 28 13.53 6.15 -10.53
CA ILE A 28 13.67 6.97 -9.32
C ILE A 28 13.33 6.17 -8.05
N LEU A 29 12.31 5.33 -8.11
CA LEU A 29 11.89 4.50 -6.98
C LEU A 29 12.92 3.41 -6.69
N ASP A 30 13.48 2.77 -7.73
CA ASP A 30 14.53 1.74 -7.62
C ASP A 30 15.82 2.32 -7.01
N GLU A 31 16.21 3.53 -7.40
CA GLU A 31 17.37 4.22 -6.84
C GLU A 31 17.17 4.56 -5.36
N ARG A 32 15.98 5.08 -5.00
CA ARG A 32 15.72 5.56 -3.62
C ARG A 32 15.37 4.45 -2.64
N PHE A 33 14.74 3.40 -3.11
CA PHE A 33 14.26 2.28 -2.30
C PHE A 33 14.59 0.95 -2.97
N PRO A 34 15.87 0.57 -3.10
CA PRO A 34 16.26 -0.65 -3.82
C PRO A 34 15.73 -1.92 -3.17
N LYS A 35 15.57 -1.93 -1.85
CA LYS A 35 14.99 -3.04 -1.06
C LYS A 35 14.13 -2.46 0.07
N PRO A 36 12.90 -1.98 -0.25
CA PRO A 36 12.05 -1.38 0.75
C PRO A 36 11.60 -2.43 1.77
N PRO A 37 11.77 -2.18 3.08
CA PRO A 37 11.33 -3.13 4.09
C PRO A 37 9.81 -3.20 4.15
N ILE A 38 9.29 -4.39 4.48
CA ILE A 38 7.89 -4.57 4.85
C ILE A 38 7.68 -3.84 6.20
N PRO A 39 6.69 -2.94 6.31
CA PRO A 39 6.57 -2.10 7.50
C PRO A 39 5.95 -2.80 8.71
N LEU A 40 5.34 -3.98 8.52
CA LEU A 40 4.71 -4.79 9.58
C LEU A 40 5.64 -5.95 9.96
N ASP A 41 5.97 -6.03 11.26
CA ASP A 41 6.78 -7.11 11.80
C ASP A 41 5.98 -8.43 11.80
N HIS A 42 6.58 -9.48 11.25
CA HIS A 42 5.98 -10.81 11.13
C HIS A 42 7.06 -11.88 11.00
N GLN A 43 6.70 -13.14 11.24
CA GLN A 43 7.61 -14.30 11.15
C GLN A 43 7.15 -15.31 10.11
N ASP A 44 5.84 -15.39 9.86
CA ASP A 44 5.18 -16.36 9.00
C ASP A 44 3.91 -15.75 8.35
N PRO A 45 3.23 -16.48 7.44
CA PRO A 45 2.02 -15.99 6.79
C PRO A 45 0.86 -15.67 7.77
N PHE A 46 0.73 -16.42 8.88
CA PHE A 46 -0.32 -16.19 9.87
C PHE A 46 -0.10 -14.86 10.62
N SER A 47 1.10 -14.66 11.14
CA SER A 47 1.46 -13.42 11.83
C SER A 47 1.36 -12.20 10.91
N LEU A 48 1.73 -12.35 9.62
CA LEU A 48 1.53 -11.30 8.62
C LEU A 48 0.04 -11.00 8.39
N LEU A 49 -0.79 -12.03 8.19
CA LEU A 49 -2.24 -11.89 7.99
C LEU A 49 -2.89 -11.10 9.13
N ILE A 50 -2.57 -11.47 10.37
CA ILE A 50 -3.06 -10.77 11.58
C ILE A 50 -2.55 -9.32 11.61
N ALA A 51 -1.25 -9.08 11.36
CA ALA A 51 -0.68 -7.74 11.36
C ALA A 51 -1.32 -6.83 10.30
N VAL A 52 -1.55 -7.36 9.08
CA VAL A 52 -2.23 -6.61 8.02
C VAL A 52 -3.69 -6.33 8.36
N LEU A 53 -4.41 -7.28 8.95
CA LEU A 53 -5.78 -7.06 9.45
C LEU A 53 -5.80 -5.95 10.51
N LEU A 54 -4.86 -5.99 11.44
CA LEU A 54 -4.73 -4.95 12.48
C LEU A 54 -4.38 -3.58 11.93
N SER A 55 -3.68 -3.49 10.80
CA SER A 55 -3.29 -2.22 10.18
C SER A 55 -4.45 -1.43 9.57
N ALA A 56 -5.64 -2.04 9.42
CA ALA A 56 -6.83 -1.32 8.97
C ALA A 56 -7.16 -0.16 9.93
N GLN A 57 -7.08 1.08 9.42
CA GLN A 57 -7.24 2.32 10.20
C GLN A 57 -6.31 2.41 11.44
N CYS A 58 -5.13 1.83 11.34
CA CYS A 58 -4.12 1.86 12.39
C CYS A 58 -2.73 2.08 11.78
N THR A 59 -1.82 2.72 12.50
CA THR A 59 -0.43 2.89 12.05
C THR A 59 0.36 1.59 12.24
N ASP A 60 1.31 1.32 11.34
CA ASP A 60 2.17 0.14 11.44
C ASP A 60 2.97 0.11 12.76
N VAL A 61 3.44 1.28 13.21
CA VAL A 61 4.13 1.41 14.51
C VAL A 61 3.27 0.90 15.65
N ARG A 62 1.97 1.22 15.66
CA ARG A 62 1.06 0.77 16.70
C ARG A 62 0.74 -0.72 16.59
N VAL A 63 0.61 -1.24 15.38
CA VAL A 63 0.47 -2.68 15.16
C VAL A 63 1.70 -3.41 15.71
N ASN A 64 2.90 -2.98 15.34
CA ASN A 64 4.15 -3.59 15.80
C ASN A 64 4.38 -3.49 17.33
N GLN A 65 3.69 -2.55 18.01
CA GLN A 65 3.70 -2.46 19.48
C GLN A 65 2.82 -3.50 20.17
N VAL A 66 1.73 -3.94 19.53
CA VAL A 66 0.76 -4.87 20.15
C VAL A 66 0.95 -6.32 19.72
N THR A 67 1.43 -6.56 18.50
CA THR A 67 1.60 -7.90 17.95
C THR A 67 2.56 -8.79 18.75
N PRO A 68 3.65 -8.31 19.37
CA PRO A 68 4.49 -9.15 20.22
C PRO A 68 3.74 -9.78 21.39
N ALA A 69 2.88 -9.02 22.08
CA ALA A 69 2.08 -9.55 23.18
C ALA A 69 1.03 -10.55 22.70
N LEU A 70 0.40 -10.29 21.55
CA LEU A 70 -0.58 -11.19 20.95
C LEU A 70 0.05 -12.52 20.56
N PHE A 71 1.20 -12.48 19.87
CA PHE A 71 1.88 -13.72 19.42
C PHE A 71 2.65 -14.44 20.53
N ALA A 72 3.06 -13.75 21.60
CA ALA A 72 3.54 -14.41 22.80
C ALA A 72 2.43 -15.24 23.48
N ARG A 73 1.17 -14.79 23.37
CA ARG A 73 0.00 -15.51 23.91
C ARG A 73 -0.46 -16.65 22.99
N ALA A 74 -0.50 -16.42 21.68
CA ALA A 74 -0.98 -17.40 20.70
C ALA A 74 -0.30 -17.16 19.33
N PRO A 75 0.84 -17.81 19.04
CA PRO A 75 1.58 -17.63 17.80
C PRO A 75 0.97 -18.37 16.59
N THR A 76 0.05 -19.31 16.79
CA THR A 76 -0.53 -20.14 15.72
C THR A 76 -2.06 -20.12 15.74
N PRO A 77 -2.73 -20.49 14.64
CA PRO A 77 -4.19 -20.61 14.61
C PRO A 77 -4.75 -21.51 15.70
N GLU A 78 -4.11 -22.66 15.98
CA GLU A 78 -4.52 -23.64 16.99
C GLU A 78 -4.57 -23.01 18.38
N LEU A 79 -3.55 -22.24 18.73
CA LEU A 79 -3.51 -21.58 20.02
C LEU A 79 -4.42 -20.35 20.07
N MET A 80 -4.61 -19.67 18.92
CA MET A 80 -5.42 -18.45 18.85
C MET A 80 -6.91 -18.73 19.04
N VAL A 81 -7.44 -19.87 18.61
CA VAL A 81 -8.87 -20.21 18.81
C VAL A 81 -9.23 -20.45 20.26
N ASP A 82 -8.26 -20.80 21.10
CA ASP A 82 -8.45 -21.02 22.54
C ASP A 82 -8.36 -19.72 23.36
N VAL A 83 -7.93 -18.61 22.74
CA VAL A 83 -7.90 -17.32 23.43
C VAL A 83 -9.28 -16.68 23.41
N PRO A 84 -9.84 -16.33 24.59
CA PRO A 84 -11.10 -15.60 24.64
C PRO A 84 -11.08 -14.31 23.82
N VAL A 85 -12.13 -14.04 23.04
CA VAL A 85 -12.22 -12.84 22.18
C VAL A 85 -11.97 -11.55 22.98
N GLU A 86 -12.42 -11.48 24.24
CA GLU A 86 -12.20 -10.30 25.08
C GLU A 86 -10.72 -10.15 25.50
N GLU A 87 -9.96 -11.26 25.63
CA GLU A 87 -8.52 -11.22 25.88
C GLU A 87 -7.78 -10.70 24.64
N ILE A 88 -8.10 -11.22 23.44
CA ILE A 88 -7.58 -10.67 22.17
C ILE A 88 -7.89 -9.18 22.09
N ARG A 89 -9.15 -8.80 22.34
CA ARG A 89 -9.59 -7.41 22.32
C ARG A 89 -8.79 -6.51 23.27
N ALA A 90 -8.51 -6.99 24.49
CA ALA A 90 -7.73 -6.25 25.47
C ALA A 90 -6.30 -5.98 24.97
N ILE A 91 -5.64 -7.00 24.39
CA ILE A 91 -4.29 -6.89 23.85
C ILE A 91 -4.23 -5.90 22.68
N ILE A 92 -5.15 -6.02 21.70
CA ILE A 92 -5.13 -5.21 20.47
C ILE A 92 -5.87 -3.87 20.62
N ARG A 93 -6.35 -3.51 21.79
CA ARG A 93 -7.13 -2.29 22.05
C ARG A 93 -6.51 -1.01 21.48
N PRO A 94 -5.17 -0.82 21.52
CA PRO A 94 -4.53 0.37 20.94
C PRO A 94 -4.69 0.51 19.42
N CYS A 95 -5.00 -0.57 18.68
CA CYS A 95 -5.15 -0.53 17.23
C CYS A 95 -6.50 0.05 16.75
N GLY A 96 -7.43 0.40 17.66
CA GLY A 96 -8.78 0.83 17.29
C GLY A 96 -9.62 -0.28 16.65
N LEU A 97 -10.93 -0.11 16.58
CA LEU A 97 -11.88 -1.12 16.08
C LEU A 97 -11.65 -2.51 16.72
N SER A 98 -11.10 -2.53 17.95
CA SER A 98 -10.65 -3.76 18.60
C SER A 98 -11.75 -4.81 18.80
N PRO A 99 -13.05 -4.46 19.03
CA PRO A 99 -14.09 -5.48 19.14
C PRO A 99 -14.30 -6.25 17.83
N GLN A 100 -14.34 -5.55 16.68
CA GLN A 100 -14.51 -6.17 15.36
C GLN A 100 -13.27 -6.96 14.96
N LYS A 101 -12.08 -6.41 15.18
CA LYS A 101 -10.80 -7.05 14.89
C LYS A 101 -10.59 -8.31 15.74
N ALA A 102 -10.90 -8.29 17.01
CA ALA A 102 -10.77 -9.46 17.89
C ALA A 102 -11.70 -10.60 17.44
N LYS A 103 -12.95 -10.30 17.11
CA LYS A 103 -13.88 -11.29 16.53
C LYS A 103 -13.37 -11.84 15.20
N ALA A 104 -12.83 -10.97 14.35
CA ALA A 104 -12.26 -11.38 13.06
C ALA A 104 -11.05 -12.30 13.25
N ILE A 105 -10.11 -11.98 14.14
CA ILE A 105 -8.94 -12.82 14.46
C ILE A 105 -9.36 -14.19 14.96
N SER A 106 -10.26 -14.27 15.92
CA SER A 106 -10.79 -15.52 16.44
C SER A 106 -11.50 -16.34 15.35
N GLY A 107 -12.36 -15.68 14.55
CA GLY A 107 -13.13 -16.32 13.48
C GLY A 107 -12.25 -16.84 12.35
N LEU A 108 -11.28 -16.03 11.86
CA LEU A 108 -10.39 -16.47 10.79
C LEU A 108 -9.49 -17.63 11.27
N SER A 109 -9.02 -17.61 12.52
CA SER A 109 -8.21 -18.73 13.06
C SER A 109 -9.00 -20.02 13.10
N ARG A 110 -10.30 -19.97 13.42
CA ARG A 110 -11.20 -21.12 13.36
C ARG A 110 -11.33 -21.66 11.93
N ILE A 111 -11.58 -20.78 10.95
CA ILE A 111 -11.71 -21.18 9.55
C ILE A 111 -10.38 -21.78 9.03
N LEU A 112 -9.23 -21.21 9.41
CA LEU A 112 -7.94 -21.77 9.03
C LEU A 112 -7.79 -23.23 9.52
N LEU A 113 -8.25 -23.54 10.74
CA LEU A 113 -8.23 -24.91 11.25
C LEU A 113 -9.24 -25.82 10.56
N ASP A 114 -10.46 -25.36 10.39
CA ASP A 114 -11.57 -26.18 9.93
C ASP A 114 -11.50 -26.46 8.41
N GLU A 115 -10.93 -25.52 7.61
CA GLU A 115 -10.98 -25.58 6.15
C GLU A 115 -9.60 -25.56 5.47
N HIS A 116 -8.51 -25.25 6.20
CA HIS A 116 -7.17 -25.04 5.63
C HIS A 116 -6.05 -25.71 6.43
N ASP A 117 -6.35 -26.72 7.26
CA ASP A 117 -5.37 -27.48 8.05
C ASP A 117 -4.43 -26.60 8.91
N GLY A 118 -4.91 -25.43 9.37
CA GLY A 118 -4.14 -24.45 10.13
C GLY A 118 -3.26 -23.53 9.28
N GLU A 119 -3.22 -23.69 7.96
CA GLU A 119 -2.39 -22.93 7.06
C GLU A 119 -3.13 -21.70 6.48
N VAL A 120 -2.39 -20.64 6.19
CA VAL A 120 -2.96 -19.48 5.48
C VAL A 120 -3.10 -19.82 3.99
N PRO A 121 -4.31 -19.70 3.41
CA PRO A 121 -4.50 -20.01 1.99
C PRO A 121 -3.73 -19.05 1.09
N ASN A 122 -3.22 -19.56 -0.03
CA ASN A 122 -2.39 -18.85 -0.99
C ASN A 122 -3.15 -18.39 -2.25
N THR A 123 -4.46 -18.18 -2.13
CA THR A 123 -5.29 -17.61 -3.20
C THR A 123 -6.10 -16.42 -2.69
N LEU A 124 -6.29 -15.41 -3.55
CA LEU A 124 -7.11 -14.23 -3.24
C LEU A 124 -8.53 -14.64 -2.82
N ALA A 125 -9.14 -15.57 -3.57
CA ALA A 125 -10.51 -15.99 -3.36
C ALA A 125 -10.74 -16.62 -1.98
N GLU A 126 -9.78 -17.43 -1.49
CA GLU A 126 -9.87 -18.05 -0.16
C GLU A 126 -9.55 -17.04 0.94
N LEU A 127 -8.54 -16.19 0.74
CA LEU A 127 -8.22 -15.14 1.71
C LEU A 127 -9.38 -14.17 1.93
N GLU A 128 -10.09 -13.77 0.87
CA GLU A 128 -11.22 -12.84 0.96
C GLU A 128 -12.46 -13.43 1.66
N LYS A 129 -12.54 -14.75 1.83
CA LYS A 129 -13.59 -15.40 2.64
C LYS A 129 -13.35 -15.26 4.14
N LEU A 130 -12.10 -15.00 4.55
CA LEU A 130 -11.75 -14.91 5.96
C LEU A 130 -12.33 -13.64 6.60
N PRO A 131 -12.89 -13.74 7.82
CA PRO A 131 -13.40 -12.59 8.55
C PRO A 131 -12.40 -11.45 8.68
N GLY A 132 -12.80 -10.24 8.30
CA GLY A 132 -11.95 -9.05 8.38
C GLY A 132 -10.89 -8.92 7.29
N VAL A 133 -10.86 -9.83 6.34
CA VAL A 133 -9.93 -9.85 5.20
C VAL A 133 -10.65 -9.36 3.95
N GLY A 134 -10.40 -8.11 3.57
CA GLY A 134 -10.87 -7.56 2.31
C GLY A 134 -9.80 -7.69 1.21
N HIS A 135 -10.16 -7.28 -0.02
CA HIS A 135 -9.29 -7.35 -1.20
C HIS A 135 -7.87 -6.81 -0.96
N LYS A 136 -7.75 -5.63 -0.34
CA LYS A 136 -6.43 -5.06 -0.03
C LYS A 136 -5.61 -5.94 0.92
N THR A 137 -6.22 -6.43 2.00
CA THR A 137 -5.54 -7.30 2.98
C THR A 137 -5.07 -8.57 2.31
N ALA A 138 -5.95 -9.25 1.56
CA ALA A 138 -5.62 -10.45 0.79
C ALA A 138 -4.48 -10.20 -0.20
N SER A 139 -4.53 -9.11 -0.97
CA SER A 139 -3.48 -8.75 -1.93
C SER A 139 -2.13 -8.48 -1.26
N VAL A 140 -2.10 -7.85 -0.07
CA VAL A 140 -0.85 -7.67 0.70
C VAL A 140 -0.28 -9.00 1.15
N VAL A 141 -1.11 -9.91 1.68
CA VAL A 141 -0.68 -11.26 2.10
C VAL A 141 -0.16 -12.06 0.91
N MET A 142 -0.86 -12.02 -0.24
CA MET A 142 -0.38 -12.67 -1.47
C MET A 142 1.00 -12.16 -1.91
N ALA A 143 1.19 -10.84 -1.87
CA ALA A 143 2.46 -10.23 -2.26
C ALA A 143 3.59 -10.56 -1.29
N GLN A 144 3.36 -10.43 0.01
CA GLN A 144 4.42 -10.41 1.01
C GLN A 144 4.70 -11.77 1.64
N ALA A 145 3.67 -12.62 1.83
CA ALA A 145 3.85 -13.96 2.36
C ALA A 145 4.19 -15.00 1.28
N PHE A 146 3.57 -14.86 0.09
CA PHE A 146 3.65 -15.87 -0.96
C PHE A 146 4.42 -15.42 -2.20
N GLY A 147 4.88 -14.17 -2.26
CA GLY A 147 5.61 -13.63 -3.40
C GLY A 147 4.78 -13.52 -4.69
N VAL A 148 3.46 -13.71 -4.61
CA VAL A 148 2.57 -13.62 -5.77
C VAL A 148 2.45 -12.16 -6.21
N PRO A 149 2.73 -11.84 -7.48
CA PRO A 149 2.66 -10.46 -7.96
C PRO A 149 1.30 -9.84 -7.74
N SER A 150 1.23 -8.82 -6.87
CA SER A 150 0.03 -8.08 -6.50
C SER A 150 0.34 -6.59 -6.36
N MET A 151 -0.65 -5.74 -6.63
CA MET A 151 -0.53 -4.28 -6.51
C MET A 151 -1.60 -3.74 -5.54
N PRO A 152 -1.55 -4.08 -4.26
CA PRO A 152 -2.53 -3.60 -3.29
C PRO A 152 -2.43 -2.08 -3.14
N VAL A 153 -3.52 -1.37 -3.43
CA VAL A 153 -3.53 0.10 -3.41
C VAL A 153 -4.03 0.62 -2.07
N ASP A 154 -3.15 1.32 -1.36
CA ASP A 154 -3.49 2.06 -0.17
C ASP A 154 -3.67 3.57 -0.46
N THR A 155 -3.90 4.35 0.59
CA THR A 155 -4.06 5.81 0.47
C THR A 155 -2.81 6.52 -0.04
N HIS A 156 -1.60 5.98 0.25
CA HIS A 156 -0.33 6.53 -0.23
C HIS A 156 -0.18 6.27 -1.73
N ILE A 157 -0.40 5.04 -2.18
CA ILE A 157 -0.32 4.64 -3.58
C ILE A 157 -1.38 5.36 -4.40
N HIS A 158 -2.64 5.39 -3.93
CA HIS A 158 -3.73 6.09 -4.60
C HIS A 158 -3.40 7.57 -4.83
N ARG A 159 -2.92 8.26 -3.79
CA ARG A 159 -2.50 9.66 -3.85
C ARG A 159 -1.34 9.88 -4.82
N CYS A 160 -0.27 9.08 -4.71
CA CYS A 160 0.90 9.19 -5.56
C CYS A 160 0.56 8.92 -7.03
N ALA A 161 -0.17 7.86 -7.33
CA ALA A 161 -0.61 7.53 -8.68
C ALA A 161 -1.45 8.66 -9.31
N TRP A 162 -2.34 9.28 -8.54
CA TRP A 162 -3.08 10.45 -8.99
C TRP A 162 -2.14 11.64 -9.23
N ARG A 163 -1.28 12.00 -8.29
CA ARG A 163 -0.33 13.12 -8.45
C ARG A 163 0.54 12.97 -9.68
N TRP A 164 1.05 11.77 -9.92
CA TRP A 164 1.94 11.46 -11.04
C TRP A 164 1.21 11.33 -12.39
N GLY A 165 -0.10 11.30 -12.41
CA GLY A 165 -0.87 11.15 -13.63
C GLY A 165 -0.91 9.73 -14.18
N LEU A 166 -0.63 8.74 -13.34
CA LEU A 166 -0.76 7.32 -13.68
C LEU A 166 -2.18 6.79 -13.49
N SER A 167 -3.00 7.45 -12.65
CA SER A 167 -4.42 7.15 -12.48
C SER A 167 -5.25 8.42 -12.49
N ASN A 168 -6.54 8.29 -12.80
CA ASN A 168 -7.49 9.39 -12.71
C ASN A 168 -7.94 9.70 -11.26
N GLY A 169 -7.65 8.80 -10.31
CA GLY A 169 -7.96 8.97 -8.89
C GLY A 169 -9.45 8.86 -8.54
N ARG A 170 -10.28 8.23 -9.38
CA ARG A 170 -11.73 8.06 -9.11
C ARG A 170 -12.00 7.08 -7.98
N SER A 171 -11.29 5.96 -7.96
CA SER A 171 -11.35 4.97 -6.88
C SER A 171 -10.03 4.23 -6.71
N VAL A 172 -9.92 3.46 -5.63
CA VAL A 172 -8.76 2.61 -5.33
C VAL A 172 -8.65 1.49 -6.38
N GLU A 173 -9.75 0.85 -6.72
CA GLU A 173 -9.83 -0.25 -7.70
C GLU A 173 -9.45 0.25 -9.10
N GLN A 174 -9.85 1.47 -9.48
CA GLN A 174 -9.42 2.07 -10.74
C GLN A 174 -7.92 2.35 -10.73
N THR A 175 -7.39 2.80 -9.60
CA THR A 175 -5.95 3.05 -9.46
C THR A 175 -5.16 1.75 -9.57
N GLU A 176 -5.60 0.67 -8.95
CA GLU A 176 -5.00 -0.65 -9.09
C GLU A 176 -4.98 -1.11 -10.55
N ARG A 177 -6.15 -1.10 -11.23
CA ARG A 177 -6.23 -1.43 -12.67
C ARG A 177 -5.29 -0.58 -13.53
N ASP A 178 -5.16 0.71 -13.22
CA ASP A 178 -4.29 1.60 -13.96
C ASP A 178 -2.81 1.26 -13.75
N LEU A 179 -2.40 0.92 -12.52
CA LEU A 179 -1.02 0.60 -12.17
C LEU A 179 -0.60 -0.77 -12.75
N VAL A 180 -1.45 -1.80 -12.62
CA VAL A 180 -1.14 -3.13 -13.18
C VAL A 180 -1.05 -3.15 -14.70
N ARG A 181 -1.75 -2.23 -15.39
CA ARG A 181 -1.60 -2.03 -16.85
C ARG A 181 -0.37 -1.22 -17.23
N THR A 182 0.18 -0.48 -16.30
CA THR A 182 1.25 0.47 -16.54
C THR A 182 2.62 -0.12 -16.25
N PHE A 183 2.73 -0.90 -15.18
CA PHE A 183 3.99 -1.50 -14.74
C PHE A 183 4.06 -3.00 -15.06
N PRO A 184 5.26 -3.53 -15.35
CA PRO A 184 5.45 -4.96 -15.58
C PRO A 184 5.11 -5.76 -14.31
N LYS A 185 4.50 -6.95 -14.52
CA LYS A 185 3.94 -7.77 -13.43
C LYS A 185 4.97 -8.16 -12.38
N GLU A 186 6.17 -8.49 -12.82
CA GLU A 186 7.30 -8.88 -11.96
C GLU A 186 7.79 -7.77 -11.02
N ARG A 187 7.36 -6.52 -11.27
CA ARG A 187 7.75 -5.36 -10.45
C ARG A 187 6.69 -4.94 -9.42
N TRP A 188 5.50 -5.53 -9.44
CA TRP A 188 4.38 -5.03 -8.64
C TRP A 188 4.66 -5.08 -7.14
N ASN A 189 5.25 -6.17 -6.63
CA ASN A 189 5.53 -6.32 -5.20
C ASN A 189 6.55 -5.28 -4.70
N ASP A 190 7.62 -5.03 -5.45
CA ASP A 190 8.61 -4.01 -5.11
C ASP A 190 8.01 -2.61 -5.20
N LEU A 191 7.35 -2.29 -6.33
CA LEU A 191 6.75 -0.99 -6.58
C LEU A 191 5.68 -0.64 -5.53
N HIS A 192 4.89 -1.61 -5.09
CA HIS A 192 3.93 -1.42 -4.01
C HIS A 192 4.61 -0.84 -2.76
N LEU A 193 5.67 -1.47 -2.27
CA LEU A 193 6.41 -1.01 -1.10
C LEU A 193 7.15 0.31 -1.37
N GLN A 194 7.81 0.44 -2.52
CA GLN A 194 8.53 1.64 -2.93
C GLN A 194 7.62 2.87 -2.97
N ILE A 195 6.41 2.74 -3.53
CA ILE A 195 5.45 3.84 -3.61
C ILE A 195 4.91 4.20 -2.22
N ILE A 196 4.69 3.22 -1.33
CA ILE A 196 4.30 3.47 0.06
C ILE A 196 5.37 4.31 0.75
N TRP A 197 6.63 3.88 0.70
CA TRP A 197 7.74 4.59 1.34
C TRP A 197 7.94 5.98 0.76
N PHE A 198 7.90 6.11 -0.57
CA PHE A 198 7.96 7.41 -1.23
C PHE A 198 6.80 8.32 -0.80
N GLY A 199 5.59 7.78 -0.73
CA GLY A 199 4.40 8.51 -0.30
C GLY A 199 4.46 8.98 1.15
N ARG A 200 5.16 8.25 2.02
CA ARG A 200 5.36 8.61 3.43
C ARG A 200 6.44 9.67 3.62
N THR A 201 7.57 9.53 2.93
CA THR A 201 8.77 10.32 3.18
C THR A 201 8.94 11.53 2.26
N THR A 202 8.58 11.39 0.98
CA THR A 202 8.87 12.40 -0.06
C THR A 202 7.61 13.06 -0.62
N CYS A 203 6.50 12.32 -0.68
CA CYS A 203 5.24 12.80 -1.25
C CYS A 203 4.07 12.71 -0.25
N PRO A 204 4.19 13.30 0.96
CA PRO A 204 3.19 13.15 2.02
C PRO A 204 1.83 13.77 1.63
N ALA A 205 0.77 13.38 2.37
CA ALA A 205 -0.57 13.95 2.16
C ALA A 205 -0.62 15.43 2.54
N MET A 206 0.00 15.77 3.68
CA MET A 206 0.07 17.11 4.21
C MET A 206 1.44 17.75 3.93
N ARG A 207 1.48 19.07 3.78
CA ARG A 207 2.71 19.86 3.62
C ARG A 207 3.60 19.42 2.43
N HIS A 208 3.01 18.77 1.41
CA HIS A 208 3.72 18.38 0.20
C HIS A 208 3.98 19.60 -0.68
N ASP A 209 5.23 19.81 -1.09
CA ASP A 209 5.59 20.79 -2.12
C ASP A 209 5.87 20.07 -3.45
N PRO A 210 4.98 20.23 -4.46
CA PRO A 210 5.18 19.58 -5.76
C PRO A 210 6.46 20.01 -6.48
N GLU A 211 6.96 21.22 -6.26
CA GLU A 211 8.16 21.73 -6.92
C GLU A 211 9.43 21.09 -6.36
N GLN A 212 9.44 20.76 -5.08
CA GLN A 212 10.59 20.10 -4.42
C GLN A 212 10.50 18.57 -4.47
N CYS A 213 9.34 18.01 -4.78
CA CYS A 213 9.18 16.56 -4.88
C CYS A 213 9.83 16.01 -6.15
N THR A 214 10.78 15.09 -6.00
CA THR A 214 11.58 14.52 -7.10
C THR A 214 10.77 13.92 -8.26
N ILE A 215 9.54 13.49 -8.03
CA ILE A 215 8.63 12.99 -9.08
C ILE A 215 7.58 14.05 -9.45
N CYS A 216 6.92 14.70 -8.48
CA CYS A 216 5.84 15.63 -8.78
C CYS A 216 6.32 16.87 -9.53
N SER A 217 7.58 17.31 -9.37
CA SER A 217 8.16 18.47 -10.05
C SER A 217 8.03 18.39 -11.57
N TRP A 218 8.14 17.22 -12.16
CA TRP A 218 8.02 16.99 -13.59
C TRP A 218 6.81 16.13 -14.01
N ALA A 219 6.31 15.24 -13.16
CA ALA A 219 5.21 14.32 -13.49
C ALA A 219 3.81 14.92 -13.28
N MET A 220 3.65 15.83 -12.30
CA MET A 220 2.36 16.37 -11.91
C MET A 220 1.95 17.53 -12.84
N SER A 221 0.81 17.38 -13.52
CA SER A 221 0.30 18.40 -14.44
C SER A 221 -0.14 19.69 -13.71
N LYS A 222 -0.13 20.83 -14.43
CA LYS A 222 -0.60 22.13 -13.90
C LYS A 222 -2.05 22.04 -13.37
N ALA A 223 -2.92 21.29 -14.05
CA ALA A 223 -4.30 21.10 -13.63
C ALA A 223 -4.40 20.39 -12.28
N ARG A 224 -3.61 19.31 -12.07
CA ARG A 224 -3.58 18.58 -10.79
C ARG A 224 -2.98 19.39 -9.67
N ARG A 225 -1.96 20.21 -9.93
CA ARG A 225 -1.40 21.16 -8.95
C ARG A 225 -2.46 22.16 -8.49
N ALA A 226 -3.23 22.71 -9.43
CA ALA A 226 -4.31 23.63 -9.11
C ALA A 226 -5.45 22.96 -8.33
N GLU A 227 -5.79 21.71 -8.68
CA GLU A 227 -6.79 20.92 -7.96
C GLU A 227 -6.35 20.61 -6.53
N GLU A 228 -5.10 20.20 -6.33
CA GLU A 228 -4.55 19.93 -5.00
C GLU A 228 -4.53 21.19 -4.12
N LYS A 229 -4.16 22.36 -4.67
CA LYS A 229 -4.25 23.64 -3.95
C LYS A 229 -5.67 23.94 -3.49
N ARG A 230 -6.68 23.70 -4.35
CA ARG A 230 -8.10 23.91 -3.99
C ARG A 230 -8.57 22.93 -2.88
N LYS A 231 -8.15 21.67 -2.93
CA LYS A 231 -8.50 20.66 -1.90
C LYS A 231 -7.91 21.00 -0.52
N ARG A 232 -6.76 21.68 -0.48
CA ARG A 232 -6.11 22.10 0.78
C ARG A 232 -6.68 23.37 1.37
N ALA A 233 -7.35 24.18 0.58
CA ALA A 233 -7.96 25.43 1.00
C ALA A 233 -9.36 25.24 1.60
N ARG A 234 -9.89 24.03 1.55
CA ARG A 234 -11.17 23.62 2.15
C ARG A 234 -10.93 22.88 3.47
#